data_023a403b24d0efdb58553f8ee3ae71c1
#
_entry.id   023a403b24d0efdb58553f8ee3ae71c1
#
_cell.length_a   1.000
_cell.length_b   1.000
_cell.length_c   1.000
_cell.angle_alpha   90.00
_cell.angle_beta   90.00
_cell.angle_gamma   90.00
#
_symmetry.space_group_name_H-M   'P 1'
#
loop_
_entity.id
_entity.type
_entity.pdbx_description
1 polymer ?
#
loop_
_entity_poly.entity_id
_entity_poly.type
_entity_poly.pdbx_seq_one_letter_code
_entity_poly.pdbx_strand_id
1 'polypeptide(L)'
;MRFTVGDSTLELLRGNIVEQDVDAIVNAANETLAPGGGVSGAIHRAAGPELAEECARIGGCPTGGARITAGYRLRARHVIHAVGPRYSSNPHDAELLASAYRSSLLLAAQHGLQSIAFPSISTGIYGYPLDQAAPIALATCRDVLQSQPGIRLVRFVLFDEDTFRAYERAAHNVGLAPAGE
;
A
#
# COMPACT_ATOMS: atom_id res chain seq x y z
N MET A 1 -9.21 -5.49 -12.63
CA MET A 1 -9.64 -4.17 -13.17
C MET A 1 -8.42 -3.27 -13.28
N ARG A 2 -8.19 -2.72 -14.45
CA ARG A 2 -6.97 -1.97 -14.76
C ARG A 2 -7.30 -0.57 -15.23
N PHE A 3 -6.45 0.38 -14.84
CA PHE A 3 -6.54 1.79 -15.23
C PHE A 3 -5.19 2.26 -15.75
N THR A 4 -5.22 3.22 -16.66
CA THR A 4 -4.02 3.84 -17.22
C THR A 4 -3.74 5.17 -16.54
N VAL A 5 -2.51 5.38 -16.10
CA VAL A 5 -2.03 6.66 -15.55
C VAL A 5 -0.72 7.00 -16.27
N GLY A 6 -0.78 7.85 -17.30
CA GLY A 6 0.35 8.06 -18.20
C GLY A 6 0.76 6.75 -18.86
N ASP A 7 2.02 6.37 -18.72
CA ASP A 7 2.55 5.08 -19.20
C ASP A 7 2.48 3.98 -18.14
N SER A 8 1.92 4.27 -16.97
CA SER A 8 1.83 3.33 -15.86
C SER A 8 0.44 2.72 -15.76
N THR A 9 0.35 1.58 -15.08
CA THR A 9 -0.91 0.87 -14.81
C THR A 9 -1.22 0.91 -13.32
N LEU A 10 -2.46 1.22 -12.97
CA LEU A 10 -3.02 1.04 -11.65
C LEU A 10 -4.05 -0.07 -11.72
N GLU A 11 -3.92 -1.08 -10.87
CA GLU A 11 -4.74 -2.30 -10.94
C GLU A 11 -5.43 -2.57 -9.61
N LEU A 12 -6.69 -2.99 -9.68
CA LEU A 12 -7.43 -3.51 -8.53
C LEU A 12 -7.59 -5.01 -8.68
N LEU A 13 -7.22 -5.77 -7.64
CA LEU A 13 -7.23 -7.22 -7.65
C LEU A 13 -7.76 -7.73 -6.31
N ARG A 14 -8.66 -8.72 -6.35
CA ARG A 14 -8.96 -9.51 -5.16
C ARG A 14 -7.93 -10.61 -5.03
N GLY A 15 -7.34 -10.75 -3.85
CA GLY A 15 -6.33 -11.77 -3.65
C GLY A 15 -5.60 -11.64 -2.33
N ASN A 16 -4.44 -12.29 -2.28
CA ASN A 16 -3.58 -12.33 -1.10
C ASN A 16 -2.28 -11.59 -1.42
N ILE A 17 -1.97 -10.57 -0.63
CA ILE A 17 -0.80 -9.73 -0.87
C ILE A 17 0.52 -10.49 -0.76
N VAL A 18 0.60 -11.54 0.08
CA VAL A 18 1.83 -12.32 0.26
C VAL A 18 2.19 -13.18 -0.96
N GLU A 19 1.26 -13.37 -1.88
CA GLU A 19 1.46 -14.17 -3.09
C GLU A 19 1.92 -13.33 -4.28
N GLN A 20 2.00 -12.01 -4.13
CA GLN A 20 2.29 -11.12 -5.25
C GLN A 20 3.76 -11.16 -5.65
N ASP A 21 3.99 -11.39 -6.94
CA ASP A 21 5.30 -11.37 -7.56
C ASP A 21 5.56 -9.98 -8.14
N VAL A 22 5.91 -9.06 -7.28
CA VAL A 22 6.19 -7.66 -7.59
C VAL A 22 7.50 -7.26 -6.93
N ASP A 23 8.02 -6.09 -7.25
CA ASP A 23 9.27 -5.62 -6.65
C ASP A 23 9.13 -5.37 -5.15
N ALA A 24 7.99 -4.81 -4.71
CA ALA A 24 7.70 -4.63 -3.29
C ALA A 24 6.23 -4.84 -2.99
N ILE A 25 5.94 -5.49 -1.88
CA ILE A 25 4.62 -5.45 -1.27
C ILE A 25 4.64 -4.47 -0.11
N VAL A 26 3.52 -3.82 0.14
CA VAL A 26 3.39 -2.85 1.24
C VAL A 26 2.72 -3.52 2.43
N ASN A 27 3.33 -3.35 3.59
CA ASN A 27 2.79 -3.79 4.87
C ASN A 27 2.08 -2.60 5.52
N ALA A 28 0.85 -2.81 5.97
CA ALA A 28 0.14 -1.86 6.84
C ALA A 28 0.70 -2.01 8.27
N ALA A 29 1.75 -1.27 8.55
CA ALA A 29 2.55 -1.40 9.77
C ALA A 29 2.05 -0.50 10.90
N ASN A 30 2.50 -0.80 12.12
CA ASN A 30 2.39 0.12 13.26
C ASN A 30 3.69 0.93 13.40
N GLU A 31 3.67 1.93 14.27
CA GLU A 31 4.82 2.84 14.46
C GLU A 31 6.08 2.14 14.99
N THR A 32 5.93 1.03 15.71
CA THR A 32 7.09 0.26 16.21
C THR A 32 7.66 -0.69 15.17
N LEU A 33 6.96 -0.92 14.07
CA LEU A 33 7.26 -1.92 13.02
C LEU A 33 7.26 -3.37 13.55
N ALA A 34 6.70 -3.59 14.74
CA ALA A 34 6.58 -4.95 15.30
C ALA A 34 5.51 -5.75 14.56
N PRO A 35 5.64 -7.08 14.52
CA PRO A 35 4.58 -7.92 13.95
C PRO A 35 3.24 -7.65 14.63
N GLY A 36 2.18 -7.52 13.83
CA GLY A 36 0.82 -7.30 14.30
C GLY A 36 -0.13 -8.36 13.78
N GLY A 37 -1.44 -8.06 13.84
CA GLY A 37 -2.47 -8.91 13.26
C GLY A 37 -2.76 -8.59 11.79
N GLY A 38 -3.78 -9.21 11.22
CA GLY A 38 -4.24 -8.95 9.87
C GLY A 38 -3.14 -9.10 8.81
N VAL A 39 -3.03 -8.11 7.93
CA VAL A 39 -2.05 -8.09 6.84
C VAL A 39 -0.62 -8.18 7.38
N SER A 40 -0.30 -7.43 8.44
CA SER A 40 1.03 -7.47 9.05
C SER A 40 1.40 -8.85 9.54
N GLY A 41 0.49 -9.53 10.23
CA GLY A 41 0.71 -10.90 10.69
C GLY A 41 0.94 -11.87 9.54
N ALA A 42 0.16 -11.76 8.47
CA ALA A 42 0.31 -12.61 7.29
C ALA A 42 1.66 -12.40 6.61
N ILE A 43 2.09 -11.15 6.45
CA ILE A 43 3.37 -10.83 5.82
C ILE A 43 4.54 -11.36 6.66
N HIS A 44 4.53 -11.14 7.97
CA HIS A 44 5.59 -11.65 8.85
C HIS A 44 5.67 -13.18 8.86
N ARG A 45 4.53 -13.87 8.88
CA ARG A 45 4.51 -15.34 8.80
C ARG A 45 5.09 -15.85 7.50
N ALA A 46 4.73 -15.23 6.38
CA ALA A 46 5.19 -15.65 5.05
C ALA A 46 6.66 -15.33 4.82
N ALA A 47 7.13 -14.19 5.33
CA ALA A 47 8.52 -13.75 5.16
C ALA A 47 9.52 -14.54 6.02
N GLY A 48 9.07 -15.02 7.16
CA GLY A 48 9.94 -15.66 8.17
C GLY A 48 10.47 -14.67 9.21
N PRO A 49 11.18 -15.16 10.24
CA PRO A 49 11.57 -14.35 11.42
C PRO A 49 12.56 -13.22 11.10
N GLU A 50 13.31 -13.33 10.02
CA GLU A 50 14.33 -12.33 9.65
C GLU A 50 13.70 -10.96 9.35
N LEU A 51 12.46 -10.92 8.89
CA LEU A 51 11.77 -9.64 8.64
C LEU A 51 11.59 -8.85 9.93
N ALA A 52 11.12 -9.50 11.01
CA ALA A 52 10.96 -8.85 12.29
C ALA A 52 12.30 -8.37 12.87
N GLU A 53 13.36 -9.13 12.64
CA GLU A 53 14.71 -8.75 13.07
C GLU A 53 15.19 -7.49 12.36
N GLU A 54 14.99 -7.38 11.06
CA GLU A 54 15.36 -6.18 10.30
C GLU A 54 14.52 -4.98 10.75
N CYS A 55 13.22 -5.16 10.94
CA CYS A 55 12.34 -4.11 11.44
C CYS A 55 12.78 -3.59 12.83
N ALA A 56 13.21 -4.50 13.70
CA ALA A 56 13.70 -4.13 15.03
C ALA A 56 14.98 -3.27 14.95
N ARG A 57 15.85 -3.57 13.98
CA ARG A 57 17.06 -2.76 13.76
C ARG A 57 16.74 -1.36 13.25
N ILE A 58 15.70 -1.22 12.43
CA ILE A 58 15.23 0.09 11.95
C ILE A 58 14.67 0.93 13.12
N GLY A 59 13.96 0.29 14.05
CA GLY A 59 13.52 0.88 15.29
C GLY A 59 12.20 1.61 15.28
N GLY A 60 11.59 1.84 14.12
CA GLY A 60 10.27 2.46 14.04
C GLY A 60 10.07 3.37 12.84
N CYS A 61 8.84 3.88 12.73
CA CYS A 61 8.43 4.77 11.65
C CYS A 61 7.25 5.62 12.13
N PRO A 62 7.26 6.93 11.91
CA PRO A 62 6.12 7.77 12.30
C PRO A 62 4.92 7.53 11.41
N THR A 63 3.72 7.82 11.92
CA THR A 63 2.50 7.79 11.13
C THR A 63 2.63 8.71 9.91
N GLY A 64 2.22 8.22 8.75
CA GLY A 64 2.38 8.90 7.47
C GLY A 64 3.70 8.62 6.77
N GLY A 65 4.62 7.90 7.42
CA GLY A 65 5.90 7.52 6.85
C GLY A 65 5.96 6.09 6.34
N ALA A 66 7.11 5.72 5.81
CA ALA A 66 7.39 4.38 5.32
C ALA A 66 8.86 4.00 5.50
N ARG A 67 9.13 2.70 5.63
CA ARG A 67 10.48 2.13 5.69
C ARG A 67 10.55 0.93 4.76
N ILE A 68 11.72 0.64 4.21
CA ILE A 68 11.91 -0.50 3.31
C ILE A 68 12.83 -1.54 3.94
N THR A 69 12.49 -2.81 3.73
CA THR A 69 13.29 -3.98 4.13
C THR A 69 13.41 -4.94 2.96
N ALA A 70 14.22 -5.99 3.12
CA ALA A 70 14.18 -7.12 2.21
C ALA A 70 12.89 -7.93 2.39
N GLY A 71 12.56 -8.74 1.38
CA GLY A 71 11.35 -9.59 1.38
C GLY A 71 11.56 -10.98 1.96
N TYR A 72 12.79 -11.40 2.16
CA TYR A 72 13.16 -12.73 2.67
C TYR A 72 12.48 -13.86 1.90
N ARG A 73 11.56 -14.63 2.52
CA ARG A 73 10.89 -15.78 1.86
C ARG A 73 9.70 -15.39 1.01
N LEU A 74 9.34 -14.10 0.95
CA LEU A 74 8.27 -13.61 0.09
C LEU A 74 8.71 -13.68 -1.38
N ARG A 75 7.74 -13.73 -2.29
CA ARG A 75 8.01 -13.57 -3.73
C ARG A 75 8.50 -12.17 -4.06
N ALA A 76 7.96 -11.16 -3.38
CA ALA A 76 8.43 -9.79 -3.52
C ALA A 76 9.85 -9.65 -2.97
N ARG A 77 10.68 -8.87 -3.66
CA ARG A 77 12.08 -8.65 -3.24
C ARG A 77 12.18 -7.78 -1.99
N HIS A 78 11.20 -6.90 -1.79
CA HIS A 78 11.18 -5.94 -0.70
C HIS A 78 9.81 -5.89 -0.03
N VAL A 79 9.81 -5.43 1.23
CA VAL A 79 8.59 -4.99 1.92
C VAL A 79 8.74 -3.51 2.23
N ILE A 80 7.74 -2.72 1.89
CA ILE A 80 7.64 -1.33 2.29
C ILE A 80 6.64 -1.28 3.45
N HIS A 81 7.11 -0.85 4.62
CA HIS A 81 6.30 -0.78 5.83
C HIS A 81 5.74 0.64 5.93
N ALA A 82 4.47 0.80 5.62
CA ALA A 82 3.77 2.07 5.65
C ALA A 82 2.91 2.17 6.90
N VAL A 83 2.98 3.31 7.59
CA VAL A 83 2.22 3.52 8.83
C VAL A 83 1.08 4.49 8.54
N GLY A 84 -0.12 3.96 8.38
CA GLY A 84 -1.34 4.75 8.24
C GLY A 84 -1.88 5.20 9.60
N PRO A 85 -2.77 6.22 9.60
CA PRO A 85 -3.35 6.72 10.82
C PRO A 85 -4.42 5.78 11.37
N ARG A 86 -4.62 5.82 12.70
CA ARG A 86 -5.85 5.34 13.32
C ARG A 86 -6.93 6.37 13.04
N TYR A 87 -8.09 5.93 12.63
CA TYR A 87 -9.19 6.85 12.36
C TYR A 87 -9.68 7.48 13.66
N SER A 88 -9.73 8.83 13.70
CA SER A 88 -10.10 9.60 14.87
C SER A 88 -11.13 10.69 14.53
N SER A 89 -11.63 10.73 13.31
CA SER A 89 -12.47 11.82 12.77
C SER A 89 -11.76 13.17 12.75
N ASN A 90 -10.45 13.21 12.95
CA ASN A 90 -9.64 14.43 12.86
C ASN A 90 -9.37 14.73 11.37
N PRO A 91 -9.46 16.02 10.94
CA PRO A 91 -9.15 16.40 9.55
C PRO A 91 -7.74 15.99 9.09
N HIS A 92 -6.79 15.86 10.01
CA HIS A 92 -5.42 15.41 9.69
C HIS A 92 -5.34 13.93 9.28
N ASP A 93 -6.34 13.13 9.59
CA ASP A 93 -6.32 11.70 9.24
C ASP A 93 -6.20 11.48 7.74
N ALA A 94 -6.93 12.26 6.93
CA ALA A 94 -6.88 12.15 5.47
C ALA A 94 -5.48 12.48 4.93
N GLU A 95 -4.85 13.51 5.46
CA GLU A 95 -3.49 13.91 5.07
C GLU A 95 -2.45 12.85 5.47
N LEU A 96 -2.58 12.27 6.66
CA LEU A 96 -1.69 11.21 7.12
C LEU A 96 -1.86 9.94 6.30
N LEU A 97 -3.09 9.59 5.93
CA LEU A 97 -3.33 8.44 5.06
C LEU A 97 -2.73 8.65 3.67
N ALA A 98 -2.96 9.82 3.07
CA ALA A 98 -2.33 10.17 1.79
C ALA A 98 -0.81 10.12 1.89
N SER A 99 -0.24 10.63 2.99
CA SER A 99 1.20 10.62 3.22
C SER A 99 1.77 9.20 3.28
N ALA A 100 1.06 8.24 3.90
CA ALA A 100 1.51 6.86 3.95
C ALA A 100 1.62 6.24 2.55
N TYR A 101 0.65 6.48 1.68
CA TYR A 101 0.71 6.03 0.29
C TYR A 101 1.81 6.74 -0.50
N ARG A 102 1.89 8.04 -0.37
CA ARG A 102 2.90 8.85 -1.08
C ARG A 102 4.31 8.47 -0.65
N SER A 103 4.55 8.37 0.66
CA SER A 103 5.85 7.99 1.20
C SER A 103 6.30 6.63 0.69
N SER A 104 5.37 5.67 0.62
CA SER A 104 5.65 4.33 0.10
C SER A 104 6.10 4.37 -1.36
N LEU A 105 5.41 5.10 -2.21
CA LEU A 105 5.75 5.18 -3.63
C LEU A 105 7.03 5.97 -3.88
N LEU A 106 7.26 7.05 -3.14
CA LEU A 106 8.51 7.81 -3.26
C LEU A 106 9.70 6.98 -2.81
N LEU A 107 9.55 6.19 -1.76
CA LEU A 107 10.59 5.27 -1.30
C LEU A 107 10.87 4.18 -2.35
N ALA A 108 9.83 3.63 -2.96
CA ALA A 108 9.98 2.67 -4.05
C ALA A 108 10.73 3.29 -5.24
N ALA A 109 10.38 4.52 -5.62
CA ALA A 109 11.05 5.24 -6.71
C ALA A 109 12.54 5.48 -6.40
N GLN A 110 12.87 5.85 -5.18
CA GLN A 110 14.27 6.04 -4.73
C GLN A 110 15.09 4.76 -4.87
N HIS A 111 14.47 3.60 -4.72
CA HIS A 111 15.12 2.30 -4.85
C HIS A 111 15.03 1.71 -6.26
N GLY A 112 14.52 2.47 -7.23
CA GLY A 112 14.40 2.01 -8.61
C GLY A 112 13.37 0.90 -8.81
N LEU A 113 12.42 0.73 -7.91
CA LEU A 113 11.41 -0.30 -8.02
C LEU A 113 10.33 0.10 -9.02
N GLN A 114 9.82 -0.87 -9.78
CA GLN A 114 8.88 -0.62 -10.88
C GLN A 114 7.47 -1.12 -10.58
N SER A 115 7.32 -2.07 -9.67
CA SER A 115 6.02 -2.68 -9.36
C SER A 115 5.80 -2.78 -7.85
N ILE A 116 4.67 -2.27 -7.40
CA ILE A 116 4.32 -2.18 -5.98
C ILE A 116 2.89 -2.68 -5.78
N ALA A 117 2.68 -3.54 -4.78
CA ALA A 117 1.36 -3.98 -4.37
C ALA A 117 1.00 -3.43 -3.00
N PHE A 118 -0.17 -2.81 -2.90
CA PHE A 118 -0.70 -2.22 -1.68
C PHE A 118 -1.87 -3.02 -1.11
N PRO A 119 -1.99 -3.11 0.21
CA PRO A 119 -3.26 -3.42 0.86
C PRO A 119 -4.09 -2.14 0.99
N SER A 120 -5.31 -2.24 1.51
CA SER A 120 -6.08 -1.07 1.92
C SER A 120 -5.58 -0.62 3.31
N ILE A 121 -4.76 0.42 3.33
CA ILE A 121 -4.13 0.90 4.57
C ILE A 121 -5.17 1.53 5.49
N SER A 122 -5.06 1.30 6.80
CA SER A 122 -5.89 1.85 7.89
C SER A 122 -7.34 1.39 7.94
N THR A 123 -7.83 0.58 7.00
CA THR A 123 -9.25 0.20 6.95
C THR A 123 -9.59 -1.06 7.75
N GLY A 124 -8.60 -1.74 8.33
CA GLY A 124 -8.82 -2.85 9.25
C GLY A 124 -9.01 -2.38 10.68
N ILE A 125 -8.11 -2.81 11.58
CA ILE A 125 -8.17 -2.50 13.02
C ILE A 125 -8.16 -0.99 13.28
N TYR A 126 -7.47 -0.20 12.44
CA TYR A 126 -7.40 1.25 12.60
C TYR A 126 -8.71 1.97 12.28
N GLY A 127 -9.71 1.27 11.73
CA GLY A 127 -11.09 1.72 11.65
C GLY A 127 -11.37 2.84 10.66
N TYR A 128 -10.47 3.12 9.72
CA TYR A 128 -10.74 4.15 8.72
C TYR A 128 -11.92 3.71 7.85
N PRO A 129 -12.96 4.55 7.69
CA PRO A 129 -14.10 4.19 6.84
C PRO A 129 -13.66 3.94 5.41
N LEU A 130 -14.04 2.80 4.87
CA LEU A 130 -13.58 2.31 3.58
C LEU A 130 -13.94 3.27 2.44
N ASP A 131 -15.16 3.83 2.48
CA ASP A 131 -15.62 4.76 1.44
C ASP A 131 -14.87 6.10 1.45
N GLN A 132 -14.23 6.45 2.57
CA GLN A 132 -13.38 7.63 2.68
C GLN A 132 -11.91 7.30 2.33
N ALA A 133 -11.44 6.13 2.75
CA ALA A 133 -10.05 5.72 2.56
C ALA A 133 -9.72 5.41 1.10
N ALA A 134 -10.61 4.72 0.39
CA ALA A 134 -10.35 4.28 -0.97
C ALA A 134 -10.10 5.45 -1.96
N PRO A 135 -10.90 6.52 -1.96
CA PRO A 135 -10.58 7.67 -2.83
C PRO A 135 -9.24 8.32 -2.52
N ILE A 136 -8.88 8.42 -1.23
CA ILE A 136 -7.59 8.99 -0.82
C ILE A 136 -6.44 8.13 -1.37
N ALA A 137 -6.53 6.82 -1.21
CA ALA A 137 -5.52 5.89 -1.70
C ALA A 137 -5.33 6.01 -3.22
N LEU A 138 -6.41 5.96 -3.97
CA LEU A 138 -6.35 5.97 -5.43
C LEU A 138 -5.92 7.32 -5.99
N ALA A 139 -6.44 8.42 -5.47
CA ALA A 139 -6.05 9.76 -5.93
C ALA A 139 -4.58 10.04 -5.63
N THR A 140 -4.10 9.65 -4.46
CA THR A 140 -2.69 9.84 -4.07
C THR A 140 -1.76 9.03 -4.97
N CYS A 141 -2.06 7.76 -5.18
CA CYS A 141 -1.24 6.91 -6.04
C CYS A 141 -1.25 7.39 -7.49
N ARG A 142 -2.40 7.81 -8.01
CA ARG A 142 -2.48 8.40 -9.35
C ARG A 142 -1.55 9.62 -9.47
N ASP A 143 -1.61 10.53 -8.51
CA ASP A 143 -0.83 11.77 -8.55
C ASP A 143 0.67 11.48 -8.51
N VAL A 144 1.10 10.51 -7.69
CA VAL A 144 2.51 10.12 -7.64
C VAL A 144 2.95 9.46 -8.95
N LEU A 145 2.12 8.57 -9.52
CA LEU A 145 2.45 7.93 -10.80
C LEU A 145 2.64 8.93 -11.93
N GLN A 146 1.93 10.05 -11.92
CA GLN A 146 2.10 11.11 -12.91
C GLN A 146 3.48 11.77 -12.82
N SER A 147 4.08 11.81 -11.64
CA SER A 147 5.39 12.45 -11.41
C SER A 147 6.55 11.44 -11.29
N GLN A 148 6.27 10.14 -11.23
CA GLN A 148 7.26 9.08 -11.06
C GLN A 148 7.09 8.01 -12.15
N PRO A 149 7.47 8.32 -13.40
CA PRO A 149 7.22 7.41 -14.53
C PRO A 149 8.03 6.12 -14.47
N GLY A 150 9.06 6.04 -13.61
CA GLY A 150 9.80 4.80 -13.37
C GLY A 150 8.98 3.73 -12.67
N ILE A 151 7.93 4.11 -11.94
CA ILE A 151 6.97 3.16 -11.36
C ILE A 151 5.96 2.80 -12.46
N ARG A 152 5.97 1.52 -12.88
CA ARG A 152 5.16 1.04 -14.02
C ARG A 152 3.84 0.42 -13.60
N LEU A 153 3.78 -0.13 -12.38
CA LEU A 153 2.61 -0.84 -11.87
C LEU A 153 2.38 -0.54 -10.40
N VAL A 154 1.20 -0.06 -10.07
CA VAL A 154 0.66 -0.03 -8.71
C VAL A 154 -0.56 -0.95 -8.69
N ARG A 155 -0.51 -1.98 -7.83
CA ARG A 155 -1.57 -2.97 -7.69
C ARG A 155 -2.14 -2.89 -6.28
N PHE A 156 -3.46 -2.67 -6.16
CA PHE A 156 -4.16 -2.82 -4.89
C PHE A 156 -4.67 -4.25 -4.78
N VAL A 157 -4.21 -4.96 -3.76
CA VAL A 157 -4.61 -6.34 -3.49
C VAL A 157 -5.60 -6.31 -2.33
N LEU A 158 -6.85 -6.54 -2.66
CA LEU A 158 -7.97 -6.31 -1.75
C LEU A 158 -8.50 -7.66 -1.27
N PHE A 159 -8.61 -7.80 0.06
CA PHE A 159 -8.82 -9.09 0.70
C PHE A 159 -10.24 -9.63 0.45
N ASP A 160 -11.26 -8.76 0.48
CA ASP A 160 -12.65 -9.19 0.36
C ASP A 160 -13.41 -8.39 -0.70
N GLU A 161 -14.63 -8.84 -0.97
CA GLU A 161 -15.46 -8.22 -2.01
C GLU A 161 -15.92 -6.81 -1.65
N ASP A 162 -16.26 -6.56 -0.39
CA ASP A 162 -16.71 -5.23 0.04
C ASP A 162 -15.61 -4.19 -0.15
N THR A 163 -14.37 -4.54 0.18
CA THR A 163 -13.21 -3.67 -0.05
C THR A 163 -12.98 -3.46 -1.54
N PHE A 164 -13.05 -4.52 -2.33
CA PHE A 164 -12.88 -4.42 -3.79
C PHE A 164 -13.94 -3.48 -4.40
N ARG A 165 -15.20 -3.63 -4.01
CA ARG A 165 -16.28 -2.79 -4.53
C ARG A 165 -16.13 -1.34 -4.12
N ALA A 166 -15.67 -1.07 -2.91
CA ALA A 166 -15.41 0.31 -2.47
C ALA A 166 -14.31 0.95 -3.31
N TYR A 167 -13.25 0.21 -3.62
CA TYR A 167 -12.17 0.70 -4.48
C TYR A 167 -12.63 0.88 -5.92
N GLU A 168 -13.48 -0.01 -6.42
CA GLU A 168 -14.06 0.11 -7.76
C GLU A 168 -14.91 1.40 -7.89
N ARG A 169 -15.78 1.66 -6.90
CA ARG A 169 -16.55 2.92 -6.85
C ARG A 169 -15.64 4.14 -6.76
N ALA A 170 -14.62 4.06 -5.92
CA ALA A 170 -13.66 5.15 -5.74
C ALA A 170 -12.88 5.44 -7.04
N ALA A 171 -12.46 4.41 -7.75
CA ALA A 171 -11.76 4.56 -9.03
C ALA A 171 -12.60 5.33 -10.04
N HIS A 172 -13.89 5.02 -10.11
CA HIS A 172 -14.82 5.76 -10.96
C HIS A 172 -14.96 7.22 -10.49
N ASN A 173 -15.13 7.44 -9.19
CA ASN A 173 -15.36 8.77 -8.62
C ASN A 173 -14.15 9.69 -8.72
N VAL A 174 -12.92 9.17 -8.64
CA VAL A 174 -11.70 9.98 -8.82
C VAL A 174 -11.30 10.14 -10.28
N GLY A 175 -12.06 9.56 -11.21
CA GLY A 175 -11.87 9.74 -12.65
C GLY A 175 -10.71 8.96 -13.24
N LEU A 176 -10.39 7.78 -12.71
CA LEU A 176 -9.37 6.91 -13.31
C LEU A 176 -9.84 6.41 -14.68
N ALA A 177 -8.95 6.45 -15.67
CA ALA A 177 -9.25 6.02 -17.03
C ALA A 177 -9.07 4.51 -17.17
N PRO A 178 -10.12 3.75 -17.51
CA PRO A 178 -9.99 2.30 -17.77
C PRO A 178 -8.92 2.03 -18.82
N ALA A 179 -8.12 0.98 -18.59
CA ALA A 179 -7.09 0.55 -19.52
C ALA A 179 -7.68 -0.40 -20.58
N GLY A 180 -7.11 -0.39 -21.77
CA GLY A 180 -7.29 -1.49 -22.71
C GLY A 180 -8.47 -1.38 -23.66
N GLU A 181 -8.86 -0.17 -24.04
CA GLU A 181 -9.72 0.02 -25.24
C GLU A 181 -8.92 0.64 -26.37
#